data_568bbf217a83cb91b6066ce752365d9d
#
_entry.id   568bbf217a83cb91b6066ce752365d9d
#
_cell.length_a   1.000
_cell.length_b   1.000
_cell.length_c   1.000
_cell.angle_alpha   90.00
_cell.angle_beta   90.00
_cell.angle_gamma   90.00
#
_symmetry.space_group_name_H-M   'P 1'
#
loop_
_entity.id
_entity.type
_entity.pdbx_description
1 polymer ?
#
loop_
_entity_poly.entity_id
_entity_poly.type
_entity_poly.pdbx_seq_one_letter_code
_entity_poly.pdbx_strand_id
1 'polypeptide(L)'
;MSQKPKVKFTNKDKSKFFATLKTNVDQYFVQNNISKHADARMVLKTITMMAAYYVPYALLLIFHVPALILVGLFIIMGTAMAGIGMSVMHDANHNAYSSNPTVNKFVGYSLNLMGGAVFNWKLQHNLLHHTYTNINGMDDDIDGASMMRFSPDRPYKKVFRFQYIYAFFFYAILSLHWITGKDFLQLINYRKNGVNRESKAGVYRQFATLLWIKGFYYFYMLFIPIYFFHYSIGPLILGFVSLHVVCGLILSVVFQLAHTVQGTTFPMPNNSGEIENDWAIHQMNTTADFARDNAFVNWYVGGLNFQVEHHLFPGICHVHYRAISDIVKSTAEEFDVPYLDNPTFWGAVGSHIAILKYFGTEEHPVAELGKTKFAA
;
A
#
# COMPACT_ATOMS: atom_id res chain seq x y z
N MET A 1 -16.89 -21.54 -12.58
CA MET A 1 -15.99 -20.42 -12.21
C MET A 1 -16.74 -19.59 -11.18
N SER A 2 -16.38 -19.65 -9.91
CA SER A 2 -17.05 -18.84 -8.88
C SER A 2 -16.59 -17.39 -9.04
N GLN A 3 -17.50 -16.50 -9.39
CA GLN A 3 -17.29 -15.06 -9.26
C GLN A 3 -17.04 -14.75 -7.78
N LYS A 4 -16.15 -13.79 -7.47
CA LYS A 4 -16.04 -13.28 -6.09
C LYS A 4 -17.45 -12.90 -5.61
N PRO A 5 -17.84 -13.27 -4.38
CA PRO A 5 -19.16 -12.92 -3.86
C PRO A 5 -19.35 -11.39 -3.87
N LYS A 6 -20.56 -10.93 -4.14
CA LYS A 6 -20.87 -9.50 -4.02
C LYS A 6 -21.06 -9.19 -2.54
N VAL A 7 -20.14 -8.43 -1.97
CA VAL A 7 -20.28 -7.92 -0.60
C VAL A 7 -20.95 -6.54 -0.66
N LYS A 8 -21.90 -6.31 0.25
CA LYS A 8 -22.62 -5.05 0.40
C LYS A 8 -22.46 -4.53 1.83
N PHE A 9 -22.18 -3.24 1.95
CA PHE A 9 -22.25 -2.54 3.23
C PHE A 9 -23.67 -2.05 3.47
N THR A 10 -24.21 -2.32 4.67
CA THR A 10 -25.58 -1.93 5.01
C THR A 10 -25.53 -0.98 6.19
N ASN A 11 -25.96 0.28 5.96
CA ASN A 11 -26.07 1.28 7.01
C ASN A 11 -27.41 1.10 7.75
N LYS A 12 -27.54 -0.01 8.52
CA LYS A 12 -28.77 -0.34 9.27
C LYS A 12 -29.08 0.73 10.32
N ASP A 13 -28.08 1.27 10.97
CA ASP A 13 -28.23 2.26 12.04
C ASP A 13 -28.44 3.67 11.49
N LYS A 14 -28.48 3.85 10.16
CA LYS A 14 -28.63 5.15 9.48
C LYS A 14 -27.62 6.19 9.98
N SER A 15 -26.39 5.76 10.26
CA SER A 15 -25.32 6.64 10.69
C SER A 15 -25.13 7.79 9.71
N LYS A 16 -24.99 8.99 10.24
CA LYS A 16 -24.63 10.19 9.48
C LYS A 16 -23.13 10.51 9.57
N PHE A 17 -22.35 9.62 10.18
CA PHE A 17 -20.92 9.81 10.44
C PHE A 17 -20.17 10.33 9.21
N PHE A 18 -20.17 9.56 8.11
CA PHE A 18 -19.41 9.92 6.93
C PHE A 18 -19.91 11.18 6.24
N ALA A 19 -21.24 11.44 6.25
CA ALA A 19 -21.80 12.67 5.69
C ALA A 19 -21.35 13.91 6.48
N THR A 20 -21.36 13.83 7.81
CA THR A 20 -20.89 14.90 8.69
C THR A 20 -19.38 15.10 8.52
N LEU A 21 -18.61 14.02 8.59
CA LEU A 21 -17.15 14.05 8.42
C LEU A 21 -16.75 14.69 7.09
N LYS A 22 -17.39 14.27 5.99
CA LYS A 22 -17.15 14.85 4.67
C LYS A 22 -17.41 16.35 4.63
N THR A 23 -18.51 16.79 5.26
CA THR A 23 -18.85 18.22 5.35
C THR A 23 -17.77 18.98 6.13
N ASN A 24 -17.32 18.46 7.27
CA ASN A 24 -16.29 19.09 8.10
C ASN A 24 -14.96 19.22 7.34
N VAL A 25 -14.54 18.15 6.65
CA VAL A 25 -13.32 18.16 5.84
C VAL A 25 -13.46 19.10 4.64
N ASP A 26 -14.60 19.11 3.93
CA ASP A 26 -14.84 20.03 2.82
C ASP A 26 -14.79 21.49 3.27
N GLN A 27 -15.39 21.81 4.42
CA GLN A 27 -15.35 23.15 5.03
C GLN A 27 -13.93 23.60 5.37
N TYR A 28 -13.07 22.70 5.87
CA TYR A 28 -11.67 23.03 6.14
C TYR A 28 -10.97 23.56 4.88
N PHE A 29 -11.13 22.91 3.73
CA PHE A 29 -10.50 23.35 2.48
C PHE A 29 -11.09 24.69 1.98
N VAL A 30 -12.40 24.87 2.08
CA VAL A 30 -13.09 26.11 1.68
C VAL A 30 -12.66 27.28 2.57
N GLN A 31 -12.69 27.11 3.89
CA GLN A 31 -12.37 28.20 4.86
C GLN A 31 -10.90 28.62 4.76
N ASN A 32 -9.98 27.70 4.48
CA ASN A 32 -8.58 28.02 4.32
C ASN A 32 -8.20 28.43 2.89
N ASN A 33 -9.14 28.40 1.94
CA ASN A 33 -8.91 28.69 0.52
C ASN A 33 -7.73 27.90 -0.08
N ILE A 34 -7.66 26.61 0.24
CA ILE A 34 -6.61 25.69 -0.26
C ILE A 34 -7.19 24.56 -1.11
N SER A 35 -6.40 24.08 -2.07
CA SER A 35 -6.75 22.94 -2.91
C SER A 35 -6.59 21.63 -2.14
N LYS A 36 -7.41 20.63 -2.48
CA LYS A 36 -7.24 19.23 -2.02
C LYS A 36 -6.09 18.49 -2.69
N HIS A 37 -5.54 19.06 -3.76
CA HIS A 37 -4.47 18.47 -4.55
C HIS A 37 -3.08 18.88 -4.06
N ALA A 38 -2.04 18.42 -4.76
CA ALA A 38 -0.66 18.73 -4.48
C ALA A 38 -0.38 20.23 -4.41
N ASP A 39 0.45 20.61 -3.46
CA ASP A 39 1.04 21.93 -3.33
C ASP A 39 2.56 21.89 -3.58
N ALA A 40 3.25 23.00 -3.32
CA ALA A 40 4.71 23.09 -3.51
C ALA A 40 5.48 22.04 -2.68
N ARG A 41 4.99 21.62 -1.51
CA ARG A 41 5.60 20.58 -0.68
C ARG A 41 5.60 19.23 -1.41
N MET A 42 4.49 18.89 -2.04
CA MET A 42 4.37 17.65 -2.80
C MET A 42 5.21 17.67 -4.07
N VAL A 43 5.26 18.81 -4.77
CA VAL A 43 6.12 18.96 -5.96
C VAL A 43 7.59 18.80 -5.59
N LEU A 44 8.06 19.48 -4.52
CA LEU A 44 9.43 19.34 -4.01
C LEU A 44 9.74 17.88 -3.61
N LYS A 45 8.81 17.21 -2.91
CA LYS A 45 8.95 15.78 -2.59
C LYS A 45 9.10 14.94 -3.85
N THR A 46 8.26 15.17 -4.86
CA THR A 46 8.34 14.44 -6.13
C THR A 46 9.73 14.60 -6.77
N ILE A 47 10.23 15.84 -6.87
CA ILE A 47 11.57 16.11 -7.40
C ILE A 47 12.64 15.40 -6.58
N THR A 48 12.57 15.48 -5.24
CA THR A 48 13.55 14.86 -4.34
C THR A 48 13.55 13.33 -4.49
N MET A 49 12.38 12.68 -4.51
CA MET A 49 12.28 11.22 -4.63
C MET A 49 12.74 10.74 -6.02
N MET A 50 12.34 11.45 -7.09
CA MET A 50 12.79 11.13 -8.44
C MET A 50 14.30 11.35 -8.59
N ALA A 51 14.84 12.43 -8.03
CA ALA A 51 16.28 12.65 -8.03
C ALA A 51 17.01 11.56 -7.24
N ALA A 52 16.53 11.17 -6.06
CA ALA A 52 17.11 10.11 -5.25
C ALA A 52 17.07 8.73 -5.94
N TYR A 53 16.20 8.53 -6.93
CA TYR A 53 16.17 7.32 -7.75
C TYR A 53 17.09 7.44 -8.98
N TYR A 54 16.98 8.52 -9.76
CA TYR A 54 17.64 8.63 -11.05
C TYR A 54 19.09 9.16 -10.98
N VAL A 55 19.41 10.02 -9.99
CA VAL A 55 20.80 10.54 -9.85
C VAL A 55 21.79 9.41 -9.50
N PRO A 56 21.52 8.51 -8.51
CA PRO A 56 22.40 7.37 -8.27
C PRO A 56 22.56 6.47 -9.50
N TYR A 57 21.49 6.25 -10.27
CA TYR A 57 21.57 5.50 -11.52
C TYR A 57 22.45 6.20 -12.56
N ALA A 58 22.32 7.52 -12.74
CA ALA A 58 23.16 8.29 -13.64
C ALA A 58 24.64 8.28 -13.19
N LEU A 59 24.91 8.41 -11.89
CA LEU A 59 26.27 8.30 -11.34
C LEU A 59 26.90 6.95 -11.63
N LEU A 60 26.12 5.87 -11.53
CA LEU A 60 26.57 4.53 -11.89
C LEU A 60 26.96 4.44 -13.37
N LEU A 61 26.23 5.08 -14.27
CA LEU A 61 26.55 5.07 -15.71
C LEU A 61 27.74 5.99 -16.08
N ILE A 62 27.88 7.12 -15.39
CA ILE A 62 28.94 8.11 -15.69
C ILE A 62 30.29 7.69 -15.09
N PHE A 63 30.28 7.20 -13.87
CA PHE A 63 31.49 6.89 -13.11
C PHE A 63 31.59 5.40 -12.85
N HIS A 64 32.43 4.68 -13.50
CA HIS A 64 32.60 3.23 -13.26
C HIS A 64 32.96 2.95 -11.78
N VAL A 65 31.92 2.84 -10.92
CA VAL A 65 32.07 2.81 -9.46
C VAL A 65 32.45 1.42 -8.95
N PRO A 66 33.22 1.32 -7.84
CA PRO A 66 33.52 0.04 -7.19
C PRO A 66 32.25 -0.67 -6.69
N ALA A 67 32.30 -2.00 -6.55
CA ALA A 67 31.16 -2.85 -6.17
C ALA A 67 30.44 -2.39 -4.90
N LEU A 68 31.18 -1.96 -3.86
CA LEU A 68 30.56 -1.50 -2.60
C LEU A 68 29.74 -0.22 -2.80
N ILE A 69 30.28 0.74 -3.57
CA ILE A 69 29.58 1.99 -3.90
C ILE A 69 28.37 1.69 -4.78
N LEU A 70 28.50 0.78 -5.75
CA LEU A 70 27.40 0.33 -6.59
C LEU A 70 26.23 -0.20 -5.72
N VAL A 71 26.47 -1.10 -4.80
CA VAL A 71 25.44 -1.64 -3.89
C VAL A 71 24.82 -0.51 -3.05
N GLY A 72 25.64 0.42 -2.54
CA GLY A 72 25.17 1.59 -1.79
C GLY A 72 24.22 2.48 -2.62
N LEU A 73 24.56 2.75 -3.90
CA LEU A 73 23.70 3.50 -4.81
C LEU A 73 22.37 2.78 -5.07
N PHE A 74 22.38 1.46 -5.24
CA PHE A 74 21.16 0.68 -5.41
C PHE A 74 20.29 0.68 -4.13
N ILE A 75 20.87 0.67 -2.93
CA ILE A 75 20.13 0.81 -1.67
C ILE A 75 19.42 2.18 -1.60
N ILE A 76 20.11 3.26 -1.98
CA ILE A 76 19.51 4.61 -2.08
C ILE A 76 18.33 4.59 -3.08
N MET A 77 18.53 3.99 -4.25
CA MET A 77 17.48 3.84 -5.25
C MET A 77 16.29 3.04 -4.72
N GLY A 78 16.54 1.95 -3.97
CA GLY A 78 15.48 1.13 -3.35
C GLY A 78 14.66 1.90 -2.33
N THR A 79 15.33 2.70 -1.49
CA THR A 79 14.68 3.62 -0.55
C THR A 79 13.83 4.67 -1.29
N ALA A 80 14.38 5.28 -2.34
CA ALA A 80 13.64 6.25 -3.17
C ALA A 80 12.46 5.60 -3.90
N MET A 81 12.64 4.39 -4.44
CA MET A 81 11.58 3.61 -5.10
C MET A 81 10.40 3.35 -4.17
N ALA A 82 10.65 2.98 -2.91
CA ALA A 82 9.61 2.83 -1.91
C ALA A 82 8.89 4.17 -1.64
N GLY A 83 9.65 5.27 -1.47
CA GLY A 83 9.08 6.60 -1.29
C GLY A 83 8.22 7.08 -2.46
N ILE A 84 8.64 6.83 -3.72
CA ILE A 84 7.84 7.09 -4.92
C ILE A 84 6.57 6.25 -4.91
N GLY A 85 6.70 4.96 -4.54
CA GLY A 85 5.58 4.02 -4.42
C GLY A 85 4.53 4.49 -3.43
N MET A 86 4.94 4.97 -2.26
CA MET A 86 4.05 5.39 -1.17
C MET A 86 3.48 6.79 -1.35
N SER A 87 4.09 7.67 -2.13
CA SER A 87 3.69 9.06 -2.22
C SER A 87 3.35 9.49 -3.65
N VAL A 88 4.33 9.51 -4.55
CA VAL A 88 4.22 10.17 -5.86
C VAL A 88 3.22 9.45 -6.77
N MET A 89 3.46 8.17 -7.04
CA MET A 89 2.59 7.38 -7.88
C MET A 89 1.25 7.07 -7.19
N HIS A 90 1.29 6.94 -5.86
CA HIS A 90 0.13 6.60 -5.05
C HIS A 90 -0.94 7.70 -5.13
N ASP A 91 -0.62 8.94 -4.77
CA ASP A 91 -1.54 10.07 -4.87
C ASP A 91 -2.02 10.28 -6.32
N ALA A 92 -1.11 10.15 -7.29
CA ALA A 92 -1.47 10.32 -8.70
C ALA A 92 -2.46 9.26 -9.18
N ASN A 93 -2.30 8.01 -8.77
CA ASN A 93 -3.21 6.93 -9.14
C ASN A 93 -4.56 6.96 -8.38
N HIS A 94 -4.64 7.69 -7.26
CA HIS A 94 -5.88 8.06 -6.59
C HIS A 94 -6.51 9.35 -7.13
N ASN A 95 -5.92 9.99 -8.14
CA ASN A 95 -6.32 11.31 -8.66
C ASN A 95 -6.19 12.45 -7.63
N ALA A 96 -5.40 12.27 -6.59
CA ALA A 96 -5.16 13.24 -5.53
C ALA A 96 -4.03 14.23 -5.86
N TYR A 97 -3.11 13.88 -6.78
CA TYR A 97 -1.95 14.71 -7.10
C TYR A 97 -2.35 16.00 -7.82
N SER A 98 -3.28 15.95 -8.76
CA SER A 98 -3.68 17.12 -9.56
C SER A 98 -5.17 17.08 -9.91
N SER A 99 -5.78 18.25 -10.08
CA SER A 99 -7.11 18.38 -10.68
C SER A 99 -7.12 17.99 -12.17
N ASN A 100 -5.95 17.99 -12.83
CA ASN A 100 -5.81 17.58 -14.22
C ASN A 100 -5.56 16.07 -14.32
N PRO A 101 -6.48 15.27 -14.92
CA PRO A 101 -6.33 13.81 -15.03
C PRO A 101 -5.12 13.39 -15.87
N THR A 102 -4.68 14.22 -16.82
CA THR A 102 -3.49 13.93 -17.64
C THR A 102 -2.23 13.98 -16.78
N VAL A 103 -2.10 14.95 -15.86
CA VAL A 103 -1.00 15.04 -14.92
C VAL A 103 -0.98 13.81 -14.01
N ASN A 104 -2.13 13.43 -13.43
CA ASN A 104 -2.26 12.24 -12.61
C ASN A 104 -1.83 10.97 -13.36
N LYS A 105 -2.22 10.85 -14.63
CA LYS A 105 -1.83 9.72 -15.48
C LYS A 105 -0.32 9.65 -15.69
N PHE A 106 0.32 10.78 -16.02
CA PHE A 106 1.77 10.84 -16.24
C PHE A 106 2.55 10.54 -14.96
N VAL A 107 2.21 11.20 -13.86
CA VAL A 107 2.86 10.99 -12.57
C VAL A 107 2.63 9.56 -12.08
N GLY A 108 1.43 9.03 -12.24
CA GLY A 108 1.08 7.66 -11.89
C GLY A 108 1.88 6.60 -12.64
N TYR A 109 2.28 6.88 -13.89
CA TYR A 109 3.14 5.98 -14.69
C TYR A 109 4.58 5.86 -14.17
N SER A 110 4.99 6.63 -13.15
CA SER A 110 6.25 6.37 -12.45
C SER A 110 6.33 4.94 -11.90
N LEU A 111 5.19 4.31 -11.54
CA LEU A 111 5.14 2.89 -11.21
C LEU A 111 5.59 1.99 -12.38
N ASN A 112 5.17 2.31 -13.61
CA ASN A 112 5.55 1.52 -14.78
C ASN A 112 7.06 1.62 -15.08
N LEU A 113 7.67 2.78 -14.83
CA LEU A 113 9.12 2.96 -14.95
C LEU A 113 9.89 2.09 -13.95
N MET A 114 9.28 1.76 -12.82
CA MET A 114 9.85 0.90 -11.76
C MET A 114 9.46 -0.57 -11.92
N GLY A 115 8.92 -0.94 -13.07
CA GLY A 115 8.58 -2.33 -13.38
C GLY A 115 7.23 -2.82 -12.84
N GLY A 116 6.42 -1.99 -12.17
CA GLY A 116 5.06 -2.33 -11.73
C GLY A 116 4.00 -1.91 -12.74
N ALA A 117 2.84 -2.56 -12.76
CA ALA A 117 1.75 -2.25 -13.70
C ALA A 117 0.63 -1.45 -13.04
N VAL A 118 0.45 -0.19 -13.46
CA VAL A 118 -0.60 0.72 -12.94
C VAL A 118 -1.99 0.11 -13.03
N PHE A 119 -2.35 -0.59 -14.12
CA PHE A 119 -3.69 -1.14 -14.28
C PHE A 119 -3.98 -2.27 -13.28
N ASN A 120 -3.01 -3.15 -12.98
CA ASN A 120 -3.15 -4.17 -11.94
C ASN A 120 -3.19 -3.54 -10.54
N TRP A 121 -2.31 -2.56 -10.29
CA TRP A 121 -2.29 -1.85 -9.02
C TRP A 121 -3.63 -1.18 -8.73
N LYS A 122 -4.25 -0.51 -9.72
CA LYS A 122 -5.58 0.09 -9.56
C LYS A 122 -6.67 -0.93 -9.27
N LEU A 123 -6.62 -2.12 -9.85
CA LEU A 123 -7.57 -3.18 -9.53
C LEU A 123 -7.35 -3.73 -8.12
N GLN A 124 -6.09 -3.99 -7.73
CA GLN A 124 -5.75 -4.46 -6.39
C GLN A 124 -6.07 -3.40 -5.34
N HIS A 125 -5.49 -2.21 -5.47
CA HIS A 125 -5.49 -1.19 -4.43
C HIS A 125 -6.77 -0.36 -4.42
N ASN A 126 -7.09 0.34 -5.54
CA ASN A 126 -8.24 1.25 -5.54
C ASN A 126 -9.59 0.51 -5.51
N LEU A 127 -9.68 -0.68 -6.15
CA LEU A 127 -10.95 -1.38 -6.23
C LEU A 127 -11.12 -2.41 -5.12
N LEU A 128 -10.16 -3.34 -4.94
CA LEU A 128 -10.34 -4.42 -3.98
C LEU A 128 -10.02 -3.97 -2.57
N HIS A 129 -8.82 -3.42 -2.34
CA HIS A 129 -8.37 -3.05 -1.01
C HIS A 129 -9.22 -1.92 -0.39
N HIS A 130 -9.38 -0.77 -1.05
CA HIS A 130 -10.19 0.35 -0.53
C HIS A 130 -11.68 0.04 -0.38
N THR A 131 -12.21 -0.94 -1.11
CA THR A 131 -13.61 -1.32 -0.92
C THR A 131 -13.78 -2.35 0.19
N TYR A 132 -12.86 -3.33 0.26
CA TYR A 132 -13.03 -4.56 1.06
C TYR A 132 -11.88 -4.77 2.04
N THR A 133 -11.31 -3.71 2.59
CA THR A 133 -10.19 -3.76 3.53
C THR A 133 -10.38 -4.82 4.61
N ASN A 134 -9.40 -5.70 4.79
CA ASN A 134 -9.39 -6.79 5.77
C ASN A 134 -10.52 -7.83 5.64
N ILE A 135 -11.27 -7.87 4.53
CA ILE A 135 -12.27 -8.93 4.29
C ILE A 135 -11.57 -10.11 3.61
N ASN A 136 -11.49 -11.25 4.29
CA ASN A 136 -10.88 -12.48 3.78
C ASN A 136 -11.59 -12.95 2.49
N GLY A 137 -10.82 -13.29 1.45
CA GLY A 137 -11.33 -13.67 0.12
C GLY A 137 -11.65 -12.49 -0.80
N MET A 138 -11.63 -11.26 -0.30
CA MET A 138 -11.92 -10.04 -1.08
C MET A 138 -10.72 -9.10 -1.19
N ASP A 139 -9.99 -8.90 -0.10
CA ASP A 139 -8.80 -8.07 -0.05
C ASP A 139 -7.56 -8.90 -0.39
N ASP A 140 -7.00 -8.68 -1.57
CA ASP A 140 -5.82 -9.43 -2.04
C ASP A 140 -4.55 -9.14 -1.20
N ASP A 141 -4.54 -8.07 -0.40
CA ASP A 141 -3.38 -7.71 0.42
C ASP A 141 -3.26 -8.59 1.67
N ILE A 142 -4.35 -9.19 2.13
CA ILE A 142 -4.34 -10.19 3.20
C ILE A 142 -4.44 -11.64 2.68
N ASP A 143 -4.98 -11.84 1.47
CA ASP A 143 -5.19 -13.19 0.89
C ASP A 143 -4.00 -13.70 0.09
N GLY A 144 -3.19 -12.80 -0.49
CA GLY A 144 -2.17 -13.12 -1.48
C GLY A 144 -1.01 -13.98 -0.97
N ALA A 145 -0.74 -14.02 0.32
CA ALA A 145 0.42 -14.70 0.88
C ALA A 145 0.09 -16.12 1.37
N SER A 146 0.36 -17.15 0.54
CA SER A 146 0.09 -18.55 0.91
C SER A 146 0.83 -19.02 2.17
N MET A 147 1.95 -18.39 2.50
CA MET A 147 2.85 -18.72 3.61
C MET A 147 2.59 -17.88 4.88
N MET A 148 1.58 -16.98 4.86
CA MET A 148 1.25 -16.14 6.01
C MET A 148 -0.25 -16.12 6.26
N ARG A 149 -0.64 -15.90 7.51
CA ARG A 149 -2.02 -15.79 7.95
C ARG A 149 -2.25 -14.40 8.52
N PHE A 150 -2.88 -13.54 7.72
CA PHE A 150 -3.20 -12.16 8.07
C PHE A 150 -4.66 -11.98 8.55
N SER A 151 -5.45 -13.04 8.53
CA SER A 151 -6.83 -13.03 8.98
C SER A 151 -7.12 -14.24 9.88
N PRO A 152 -7.92 -14.10 10.95
CA PRO A 152 -8.34 -15.21 11.79
C PRO A 152 -9.18 -16.24 11.03
N ASP A 153 -9.89 -15.81 9.96
CA ASP A 153 -10.77 -16.67 9.17
C ASP A 153 -10.01 -17.59 8.20
N ARG A 154 -8.72 -17.34 8.01
CA ARG A 154 -7.87 -18.20 7.21
C ARG A 154 -7.56 -19.49 7.98
N PRO A 155 -7.73 -20.71 7.38
CA PRO A 155 -7.43 -21.96 8.03
C PRO A 155 -5.99 -22.00 8.57
N TYR A 156 -5.83 -22.44 9.79
CA TYR A 156 -4.54 -22.57 10.46
C TYR A 156 -3.65 -23.62 9.77
N LYS A 157 -2.34 -23.32 9.72
CA LYS A 157 -1.27 -24.26 9.35
C LYS A 157 -0.12 -24.14 10.33
N LYS A 158 0.50 -25.25 10.71
CA LYS A 158 1.63 -25.28 11.69
C LYS A 158 2.77 -24.31 11.35
N VAL A 159 3.01 -24.04 10.06
CA VAL A 159 4.04 -23.07 9.63
C VAL A 159 3.77 -21.67 10.15
N PHE A 160 2.51 -21.26 10.35
CA PHE A 160 2.15 -19.92 10.79
C PHE A 160 2.62 -19.61 12.22
N ARG A 161 2.92 -20.63 13.04
CA ARG A 161 3.41 -20.46 14.41
C ARG A 161 4.63 -19.52 14.49
N PHE A 162 5.46 -19.49 13.47
CA PHE A 162 6.67 -18.67 13.42
C PHE A 162 6.58 -17.51 12.43
N GLN A 163 5.38 -17.19 11.93
CA GLN A 163 5.22 -16.14 10.91
C GLN A 163 5.70 -14.77 11.36
N TYR A 164 5.61 -14.44 12.65
CA TYR A 164 6.12 -13.19 13.22
C TYR A 164 7.65 -13.02 13.07
N ILE A 165 8.38 -14.09 12.79
CA ILE A 165 9.82 -14.07 12.49
C ILE A 165 10.04 -13.97 10.98
N TYR A 166 9.49 -14.90 10.22
CA TYR A 166 9.80 -15.00 8.79
C TYR A 166 9.01 -14.04 7.91
N ALA A 167 8.00 -13.35 8.45
CA ALA A 167 7.23 -12.36 7.69
C ALA A 167 8.13 -11.30 7.04
N PHE A 168 9.11 -10.79 7.77
CA PHE A 168 10.04 -9.77 7.27
C PHE A 168 10.91 -10.25 6.10
N PHE A 169 11.20 -11.55 6.02
CA PHE A 169 11.84 -12.13 4.85
C PHE A 169 10.92 -12.04 3.62
N PHE A 170 9.64 -12.42 3.75
CA PHE A 170 8.67 -12.30 2.65
C PHE A 170 8.40 -10.84 2.28
N TYR A 171 8.39 -9.94 3.25
CA TYR A 171 8.30 -8.50 3.00
C TYR A 171 9.47 -8.00 2.15
N ALA A 172 10.68 -8.40 2.49
CA ALA A 172 11.89 -8.02 1.76
C ALA A 172 11.88 -8.46 0.29
N ILE A 173 11.33 -9.64 -0.02
CA ILE A 173 11.28 -10.15 -1.40
C ILE A 173 10.02 -9.72 -2.17
N LEU A 174 9.08 -8.97 -1.56
CA LEU A 174 7.82 -8.61 -2.19
C LEU A 174 8.01 -7.88 -3.52
N SER A 175 8.89 -6.87 -3.57
CA SER A 175 9.08 -6.10 -4.80
C SER A 175 9.81 -6.89 -5.88
N LEU A 176 10.71 -7.82 -5.53
CA LEU A 176 11.28 -8.80 -6.46
C LEU A 176 10.18 -9.69 -7.07
N HIS A 177 9.29 -10.21 -6.24
CA HIS A 177 8.15 -10.99 -6.71
C HIS A 177 7.25 -10.15 -7.63
N TRP A 178 7.06 -8.88 -7.32
CA TRP A 178 6.22 -7.99 -8.12
C TRP A 178 6.79 -7.78 -9.53
N ILE A 179 8.08 -7.45 -9.64
CA ILE A 179 8.70 -7.22 -10.96
C ILE A 179 8.87 -8.49 -11.79
N THR A 180 8.88 -9.68 -11.16
CA THR A 180 9.04 -10.96 -11.87
C THR A 180 7.70 -11.56 -12.28
N GLY A 181 6.84 -11.94 -11.34
CA GLY A 181 5.68 -12.81 -11.59
C GLY A 181 4.34 -12.28 -11.11
N LYS A 182 4.27 -11.48 -10.03
CA LYS A 182 3.01 -11.08 -9.38
C LYS A 182 2.01 -10.47 -10.36
N ASP A 183 2.43 -9.51 -11.20
CA ASP A 183 1.54 -8.82 -12.14
C ASP A 183 0.92 -9.78 -13.17
N PHE A 184 1.65 -10.81 -13.63
CA PHE A 184 1.11 -11.80 -14.57
C PHE A 184 0.09 -12.70 -13.88
N LEU A 185 0.38 -13.14 -12.65
CA LEU A 185 -0.53 -13.95 -11.85
C LEU A 185 -1.81 -13.17 -11.55
N GLN A 186 -1.70 -11.90 -11.18
CA GLN A 186 -2.84 -11.02 -10.93
C GLN A 186 -3.70 -10.82 -12.17
N LEU A 187 -3.10 -10.54 -13.34
CA LEU A 187 -3.84 -10.37 -14.59
C LEU A 187 -4.69 -11.60 -14.91
N ILE A 188 -4.11 -12.81 -14.75
CA ILE A 188 -4.80 -14.08 -14.98
C ILE A 188 -5.93 -14.28 -13.95
N ASN A 189 -5.63 -14.08 -12.67
CA ASN A 189 -6.58 -14.30 -11.58
C ASN A 189 -7.74 -13.30 -11.63
N TYR A 190 -7.46 -12.02 -11.85
CA TYR A 190 -8.51 -10.99 -11.96
C TYR A 190 -9.42 -11.22 -13.16
N ARG A 191 -8.89 -11.77 -14.27
CA ARG A 191 -9.70 -12.18 -15.40
C ARG A 191 -10.60 -13.38 -15.04
N LYS A 192 -10.05 -14.39 -14.38
CA LYS A 192 -10.81 -15.59 -13.95
C LYS A 192 -11.93 -15.25 -12.96
N ASN A 193 -11.67 -14.34 -12.02
CA ASN A 193 -12.59 -13.97 -10.95
C ASN A 193 -13.57 -12.85 -11.32
N GLY A 194 -13.51 -12.34 -12.58
CA GLY A 194 -14.39 -11.28 -13.05
C GLY A 194 -14.10 -9.89 -12.51
N VAL A 195 -12.97 -9.69 -11.83
CA VAL A 195 -12.48 -8.37 -11.36
C VAL A 195 -12.02 -7.55 -12.56
N ASN A 196 -11.21 -8.14 -13.45
CA ASN A 196 -10.83 -7.53 -14.70
C ASN A 196 -11.91 -7.78 -15.77
N ARG A 197 -12.66 -6.73 -16.10
CA ARG A 197 -13.81 -6.79 -17.05
C ARG A 197 -13.43 -6.43 -18.48
N GLU A 198 -12.15 -6.27 -18.78
CA GLU A 198 -11.69 -5.95 -20.14
C GLU A 198 -12.12 -7.02 -21.16
N SER A 199 -12.26 -6.62 -22.42
CA SER A 199 -12.46 -7.56 -23.53
C SER A 199 -11.27 -8.52 -23.68
N LYS A 200 -11.41 -9.61 -24.41
CA LYS A 200 -10.27 -10.51 -24.72
C LYS A 200 -9.10 -9.72 -25.34
N ALA A 201 -9.38 -8.84 -26.31
CA ALA A 201 -8.37 -7.99 -26.94
C ALA A 201 -7.72 -7.02 -25.92
N GLY A 202 -8.51 -6.47 -24.98
CA GLY A 202 -8.02 -5.65 -23.88
C GLY A 202 -7.04 -6.40 -23.00
N VAL A 203 -7.35 -7.66 -22.61
CA VAL A 203 -6.45 -8.50 -21.82
C VAL A 203 -5.15 -8.83 -22.56
N TYR A 204 -5.21 -9.14 -23.86
CA TYR A 204 -3.99 -9.35 -24.65
C TYR A 204 -3.13 -8.08 -24.72
N ARG A 205 -3.75 -6.90 -24.87
CA ARG A 205 -3.04 -5.61 -24.82
C ARG A 205 -2.40 -5.40 -23.45
N GLN A 206 -3.10 -5.68 -22.35
CA GLN A 206 -2.55 -5.61 -20.99
C GLN A 206 -1.36 -6.56 -20.82
N PHE A 207 -1.44 -7.78 -21.34
CA PHE A 207 -0.33 -8.74 -21.29
C PHE A 207 0.90 -8.24 -22.08
N ALA A 208 0.69 -7.72 -23.28
CA ALA A 208 1.78 -7.11 -24.07
C ALA A 208 2.38 -5.89 -23.35
N THR A 209 1.53 -5.09 -22.68
CA THR A 209 1.98 -3.96 -21.87
C THR A 209 2.84 -4.43 -20.68
N LEU A 210 2.47 -5.55 -20.01
CA LEU A 210 3.30 -6.13 -18.95
C LEU A 210 4.68 -6.54 -19.47
N LEU A 211 4.72 -7.25 -20.61
CA LEU A 211 5.99 -7.64 -21.21
C LEU A 211 6.87 -6.43 -21.53
N TRP A 212 6.27 -5.36 -22.06
CA TRP A 212 6.98 -4.11 -22.34
C TRP A 212 7.51 -3.45 -21.07
N ILE A 213 6.67 -3.28 -20.03
CA ILE A 213 7.07 -2.68 -18.75
C ILE A 213 8.23 -3.45 -18.12
N LYS A 214 8.09 -4.78 -18.01
CA LYS A 214 9.13 -5.63 -17.42
C LYS A 214 10.40 -5.64 -18.28
N GLY A 215 10.26 -5.80 -19.60
CA GLY A 215 11.38 -5.76 -20.54
C GLY A 215 12.15 -4.45 -20.48
N PHE A 216 11.44 -3.31 -20.48
CA PHE A 216 12.04 -1.99 -20.37
C PHE A 216 12.76 -1.81 -19.02
N TYR A 217 12.16 -2.26 -17.91
CA TYR A 217 12.76 -2.19 -16.58
C TYR A 217 14.09 -2.98 -16.51
N TYR A 218 14.08 -4.24 -16.94
CA TYR A 218 15.30 -5.05 -16.96
C TYR A 218 16.33 -4.55 -17.96
N PHE A 219 15.87 -3.98 -19.09
CA PHE A 219 16.76 -3.40 -20.09
C PHE A 219 17.59 -2.26 -19.48
N TYR A 220 16.96 -1.27 -18.85
CA TYR A 220 17.75 -0.17 -18.33
C TYR A 220 18.48 -0.52 -17.03
N MET A 221 17.90 -1.34 -16.15
CA MET A 221 18.51 -1.65 -14.86
C MET A 221 19.68 -2.65 -14.95
N LEU A 222 19.64 -3.58 -15.89
CA LEU A 222 20.62 -4.66 -16.01
C LEU A 222 21.36 -4.64 -17.34
N PHE A 223 20.63 -4.61 -18.46
CA PHE A 223 21.27 -4.75 -19.77
C PHE A 223 22.16 -3.54 -20.09
N ILE A 224 21.72 -2.31 -19.90
CA ILE A 224 22.52 -1.11 -20.15
C ILE A 224 23.82 -1.12 -19.33
N PRO A 225 23.82 -1.30 -17.99
CA PRO A 225 25.04 -1.34 -17.21
C PRO A 225 26.01 -2.47 -17.63
N ILE A 226 25.50 -3.65 -17.96
CA ILE A 226 26.34 -4.79 -18.37
C ILE A 226 26.95 -4.53 -19.75
N TYR A 227 26.13 -4.22 -20.73
CA TYR A 227 26.54 -4.22 -22.13
C TYR A 227 27.31 -2.96 -22.53
N PHE A 228 26.84 -1.80 -22.12
CA PHE A 228 27.44 -0.52 -22.51
C PHE A 228 28.48 -0.01 -21.52
N PHE A 229 28.35 -0.34 -20.24
CA PHE A 229 29.22 0.16 -19.19
C PHE A 229 30.10 -0.94 -18.56
N HIS A 230 30.02 -2.17 -19.08
CA HIS A 230 30.89 -3.30 -18.74
C HIS A 230 30.97 -3.63 -17.24
N TYR A 231 29.86 -3.40 -16.50
CA TYR A 231 29.78 -3.82 -15.10
C TYR A 231 29.80 -5.34 -14.98
N SER A 232 30.55 -5.84 -14.00
CA SER A 232 30.55 -7.27 -13.65
C SER A 232 29.15 -7.71 -13.18
N ILE A 233 28.66 -8.84 -13.66
CA ILE A 233 27.31 -9.35 -13.39
C ILE A 233 27.06 -9.55 -11.90
N GLY A 234 28.03 -10.13 -11.15
CA GLY A 234 27.85 -10.43 -9.72
C GLY A 234 27.50 -9.20 -8.86
N PRO A 235 28.36 -8.16 -8.83
CA PRO A 235 28.06 -6.93 -8.09
C PRO A 235 26.78 -6.24 -8.55
N LEU A 236 26.50 -6.23 -9.87
CA LEU A 236 25.28 -5.59 -10.39
C LEU A 236 24.02 -6.31 -9.93
N ILE A 237 23.98 -7.64 -9.98
CA ILE A 237 22.85 -8.45 -9.48
C ILE A 237 22.70 -8.27 -7.97
N LEU A 238 23.80 -8.24 -7.21
CA LEU A 238 23.75 -7.97 -5.77
C LEU A 238 23.12 -6.60 -5.48
N GLY A 239 23.55 -5.56 -6.21
CA GLY A 239 22.96 -4.21 -6.11
C GLY A 239 21.47 -4.23 -6.46
N PHE A 240 21.09 -4.81 -7.59
CA PHE A 240 19.70 -4.94 -8.03
C PHE A 240 18.83 -5.67 -7.00
N VAL A 241 19.29 -6.78 -6.46
CA VAL A 241 18.58 -7.51 -5.40
C VAL A 241 18.49 -6.65 -4.13
N SER A 242 19.55 -5.96 -3.73
CA SER A 242 19.56 -5.07 -2.56
C SER A 242 18.53 -3.93 -2.68
N LEU A 243 18.40 -3.32 -3.88
CA LEU A 243 17.37 -2.31 -4.17
C LEU A 243 15.97 -2.87 -3.85
N HIS A 244 15.68 -4.06 -4.39
CA HIS A 244 14.36 -4.65 -4.22
C HIS A 244 14.10 -5.14 -2.80
N VAL A 245 15.12 -5.68 -2.12
CA VAL A 245 15.02 -6.07 -0.69
C VAL A 245 14.67 -4.87 0.17
N VAL A 246 15.34 -3.75 -0.01
CA VAL A 246 15.06 -2.51 0.73
C VAL A 246 13.68 -1.97 0.39
N CYS A 247 13.35 -1.86 -0.89
CA CYS A 247 12.05 -1.37 -1.35
C CYS A 247 10.90 -2.26 -0.83
N GLY A 248 11.00 -3.58 -1.00
CA GLY A 248 9.97 -4.52 -0.57
C GLY A 248 9.75 -4.48 0.93
N LEU A 249 10.83 -4.47 1.73
CA LEU A 249 10.75 -4.40 3.19
C LEU A 249 10.03 -3.12 3.65
N ILE A 250 10.43 -1.96 3.11
CA ILE A 250 9.83 -0.67 3.49
C ILE A 250 8.35 -0.64 3.12
N LEU A 251 8.00 -0.97 1.86
CA LEU A 251 6.61 -0.95 1.39
C LEU A 251 5.72 -1.88 2.22
N SER A 252 6.17 -3.11 2.44
CA SER A 252 5.37 -4.09 3.17
C SER A 252 5.20 -3.72 4.64
N VAL A 253 6.27 -3.28 5.32
CA VAL A 253 6.17 -2.89 6.72
C VAL A 253 5.20 -1.73 6.87
N VAL A 254 5.40 -0.63 6.12
CA VAL A 254 4.53 0.56 6.22
C VAL A 254 3.06 0.20 5.98
N PHE A 255 2.78 -0.62 4.97
CA PHE A 255 1.43 -1.07 4.66
C PHE A 255 0.82 -1.92 5.78
N GLN A 256 1.57 -2.88 6.31
CA GLN A 256 1.06 -3.79 7.35
C GLN A 256 0.84 -3.10 8.70
N LEU A 257 1.61 -2.03 9.01
CA LEU A 257 1.40 -1.25 10.24
C LEU A 257 0.06 -0.53 10.27
N ALA A 258 -0.59 -0.38 9.15
CA ALA A 258 -1.88 0.28 9.02
C ALA A 258 -3.08 -0.68 9.08
N HIS A 259 -2.91 -1.96 8.74
CA HIS A 259 -4.01 -2.90 8.54
C HIS A 259 -3.95 -4.15 9.42
N THR A 260 -2.76 -4.62 9.73
CA THR A 260 -2.57 -5.86 10.50
C THR A 260 -1.88 -5.53 11.83
N VAL A 261 -2.58 -4.82 12.70
CA VAL A 261 -2.15 -4.41 14.04
C VAL A 261 -3.23 -4.71 15.07
N GLN A 262 -2.87 -4.65 16.35
CA GLN A 262 -3.84 -4.81 17.43
C GLN A 262 -4.91 -3.71 17.34
N GLY A 263 -6.17 -4.11 17.47
CA GLY A 263 -7.33 -3.22 17.39
C GLY A 263 -8.01 -3.21 16.03
N THR A 264 -7.32 -3.50 14.92
CA THR A 264 -7.98 -3.64 13.61
C THR A 264 -8.83 -4.90 13.55
N THR A 265 -9.96 -4.82 12.85
CA THR A 265 -10.91 -5.92 12.71
C THR A 265 -10.81 -6.62 11.35
N PHE A 266 -11.30 -7.85 11.28
CA PHE A 266 -11.33 -8.69 10.08
C PHE A 266 -12.77 -9.20 9.89
N PRO A 267 -13.71 -8.34 9.46
CA PRO A 267 -15.11 -8.72 9.36
C PRO A 267 -15.36 -9.68 8.22
N MET A 268 -16.30 -10.61 8.43
CA MET A 268 -16.78 -11.50 7.39
C MET A 268 -18.22 -11.14 7.02
N PRO A 269 -18.57 -11.17 5.71
CA PRO A 269 -19.95 -11.01 5.29
C PRO A 269 -20.84 -12.11 5.88
N ASN A 270 -22.08 -11.77 6.20
CA ASN A 270 -23.09 -12.75 6.59
C ASN A 270 -23.49 -13.64 5.38
N ASN A 271 -24.38 -14.61 5.61
CA ASN A 271 -24.85 -15.55 4.58
C ASN A 271 -25.53 -14.87 3.38
N SER A 272 -26.00 -13.62 3.53
CA SER A 272 -26.59 -12.80 2.47
C SER A 272 -25.54 -11.96 1.71
N GLY A 273 -24.25 -12.05 2.09
CA GLY A 273 -23.17 -11.25 1.51
C GLY A 273 -23.16 -9.81 2.04
N GLU A 274 -23.67 -9.55 3.23
CA GLU A 274 -23.75 -8.21 3.81
C GLU A 274 -22.77 -8.05 4.98
N ILE A 275 -22.15 -6.87 5.05
CA ILE A 275 -21.45 -6.33 6.22
C ILE A 275 -22.39 -5.34 6.91
N GLU A 276 -22.64 -5.51 8.20
CA GLU A 276 -23.65 -4.74 8.94
C GLU A 276 -23.26 -3.29 9.28
N ASN A 277 -22.13 -2.81 8.77
CA ASN A 277 -21.68 -1.43 8.98
C ASN A 277 -21.74 -0.61 7.70
N ASP A 278 -21.86 0.71 7.85
CA ASP A 278 -21.53 1.67 6.80
C ASP A 278 -20.09 1.48 6.34
N TRP A 279 -19.81 1.72 5.04
CA TRP A 279 -18.48 1.57 4.49
C TRP A 279 -17.43 2.40 5.24
N ALA A 280 -17.75 3.63 5.63
CA ALA A 280 -16.79 4.47 6.34
C ALA A 280 -16.49 3.95 7.76
N ILE A 281 -17.49 3.43 8.47
CA ILE A 281 -17.28 2.78 9.76
C ILE A 281 -16.45 1.51 9.60
N HIS A 282 -16.67 0.76 8.51
CA HIS A 282 -15.81 -0.40 8.19
C HIS A 282 -14.35 0.05 8.00
N GLN A 283 -14.09 1.13 7.25
CA GLN A 283 -12.72 1.66 7.08
C GLN A 283 -12.10 2.06 8.43
N MET A 284 -12.84 2.74 9.30
CA MET A 284 -12.39 3.12 10.65
C MET A 284 -11.99 1.90 11.50
N ASN A 285 -12.71 0.79 11.36
CA ASN A 285 -12.45 -0.44 12.14
C ASN A 285 -11.31 -1.30 11.57
N THR A 286 -10.97 -1.14 10.31
CA THR A 286 -9.99 -1.99 9.59
C THR A 286 -8.68 -1.27 9.29
N THR A 287 -8.57 0.01 9.68
CA THR A 287 -7.37 0.82 9.49
C THR A 287 -6.91 1.44 10.79
N ALA A 288 -5.61 1.71 10.89
CA ALA A 288 -5.00 2.39 12.02
C ALA A 288 -3.96 3.40 11.55
N ASP A 289 -3.90 4.52 12.21
CA ASP A 289 -2.80 5.47 12.07
C ASP A 289 -1.60 5.07 12.91
N PHE A 290 -0.43 5.60 12.56
CA PHE A 290 0.75 5.43 13.41
C PHE A 290 1.74 6.60 13.29
N ALA A 291 2.45 6.88 14.38
CA ALA A 291 3.50 7.90 14.44
C ALA A 291 3.08 9.26 13.86
N ARG A 292 1.85 9.71 14.09
CA ARG A 292 1.23 10.93 13.51
C ARG A 292 2.06 12.19 13.76
N ASP A 293 2.80 12.25 14.87
CA ASP A 293 3.62 13.42 15.26
C ASP A 293 5.08 13.33 14.77
N ASN A 294 5.45 12.26 14.07
CA ASN A 294 6.80 12.11 13.52
C ASN A 294 6.91 12.73 12.12
N ALA A 295 7.51 13.90 12.02
CA ALA A 295 7.62 14.66 10.76
C ALA A 295 8.39 13.89 9.65
N PHE A 296 9.43 13.11 10.02
CA PHE A 296 10.17 12.31 9.04
C PHE A 296 9.33 11.17 8.50
N VAL A 297 8.63 10.42 9.37
CA VAL A 297 7.71 9.36 8.94
C VAL A 297 6.63 9.96 8.04
N ASN A 298 5.96 11.03 8.47
CA ASN A 298 4.91 11.70 7.70
C ASN A 298 5.39 12.12 6.30
N TRP A 299 6.61 12.65 6.21
CA TRP A 299 7.17 13.05 4.93
C TRP A 299 7.55 11.85 4.07
N TYR A 300 8.28 10.87 4.62
CA TYR A 300 8.86 9.78 3.85
C TYR A 300 7.82 8.77 3.37
N VAL A 301 6.90 8.34 4.25
CA VAL A 301 5.89 7.32 3.91
C VAL A 301 4.70 7.88 3.11
N GLY A 302 4.73 9.16 2.72
CA GLY A 302 3.68 9.73 1.87
C GLY A 302 2.31 9.79 2.54
N GLY A 303 2.27 10.04 3.85
CA GLY A 303 1.02 10.10 4.61
C GLY A 303 0.34 8.74 4.81
N LEU A 304 0.96 7.62 4.41
CA LEU A 304 0.39 6.29 4.64
C LEU A 304 0.40 5.88 6.12
N ASN A 305 0.99 6.69 6.98
CA ASN A 305 0.82 6.61 8.43
C ASN A 305 -0.43 7.34 8.96
N PHE A 306 -1.17 8.02 8.09
CA PHE A 306 -2.53 8.53 8.26
C PHE A 306 -3.49 7.69 7.43
N GLN A 307 -3.52 6.39 7.72
CA GLN A 307 -4.20 5.43 6.86
C GLN A 307 -5.73 5.55 6.95
N VAL A 308 -6.24 5.97 8.09
CA VAL A 308 -7.66 6.26 8.29
C VAL A 308 -8.10 7.37 7.33
N GLU A 309 -7.36 8.47 7.27
CA GLU A 309 -7.62 9.59 6.35
C GLU A 309 -7.47 9.17 4.90
N HIS A 310 -6.45 8.36 4.60
CA HIS A 310 -6.23 7.84 3.26
C HIS A 310 -7.40 6.99 2.77
N HIS A 311 -7.91 6.06 3.59
CA HIS A 311 -9.03 5.22 3.22
C HIS A 311 -10.34 6.01 3.04
N LEU A 312 -10.61 6.98 3.92
CA LEU A 312 -11.82 7.78 3.86
C LEU A 312 -11.79 8.83 2.74
N PHE A 313 -10.60 9.38 2.42
CA PHE A 313 -10.41 10.48 1.47
C PHE A 313 -9.25 10.27 0.50
N PRO A 314 -9.21 9.14 -0.25
CA PRO A 314 -8.09 8.83 -1.13
C PRO A 314 -7.87 9.85 -2.25
N GLY A 315 -8.88 10.68 -2.57
CA GLY A 315 -8.80 11.77 -3.54
C GLY A 315 -8.20 13.06 -2.99
N ILE A 316 -7.78 13.12 -1.73
CA ILE A 316 -7.05 14.24 -1.13
C ILE A 316 -5.56 13.91 -1.11
N CYS A 317 -4.72 14.86 -1.56
CA CYS A 317 -3.27 14.69 -1.52
C CYS A 317 -2.77 14.53 -0.07
N HIS A 318 -1.91 13.58 0.17
CA HIS A 318 -1.44 13.21 1.51
C HIS A 318 -0.77 14.35 2.30
N VAL A 319 -0.31 15.40 1.64
CA VAL A 319 0.26 16.58 2.32
C VAL A 319 -0.74 17.30 3.22
N HIS A 320 -2.03 16.99 3.09
CA HIS A 320 -3.12 17.52 3.89
C HIS A 320 -3.58 16.56 5.00
N TYR A 321 -3.17 15.29 5.00
CA TYR A 321 -3.69 14.29 5.95
C TYR A 321 -3.44 14.67 7.41
N ARG A 322 -2.25 15.19 7.76
CA ARG A 322 -1.98 15.64 9.14
C ARG A 322 -2.98 16.72 9.60
N ALA A 323 -3.37 17.63 8.71
CA ALA A 323 -4.31 18.70 9.07
C ALA A 323 -5.76 18.22 9.19
N ILE A 324 -6.19 17.25 8.34
CA ILE A 324 -7.56 16.72 8.41
C ILE A 324 -7.71 15.61 9.45
N SER A 325 -6.62 15.01 9.92
CA SER A 325 -6.68 13.88 10.87
C SER A 325 -7.29 14.28 12.22
N ASP A 326 -7.10 15.52 12.66
CA ASP A 326 -7.73 16.00 13.89
C ASP A 326 -9.25 16.21 13.70
N ILE A 327 -9.70 16.55 12.47
CA ILE A 327 -11.11 16.62 12.10
C ILE A 327 -11.72 15.22 12.07
N VAL A 328 -11.01 14.25 11.48
CA VAL A 328 -11.47 12.85 11.44
C VAL A 328 -11.64 12.33 12.87
N LYS A 329 -10.62 12.52 13.72
CA LYS A 329 -10.62 12.06 15.11
C LYS A 329 -11.75 12.68 15.92
N SER A 330 -11.93 14.02 15.87
CA SER A 330 -12.99 14.70 16.62
C SER A 330 -14.39 14.29 16.13
N THR A 331 -14.58 14.12 14.82
CA THR A 331 -15.86 13.65 14.30
C THR A 331 -16.10 12.18 14.69
N ALA A 332 -15.08 11.34 14.73
CA ALA A 332 -15.21 9.96 15.19
C ALA A 332 -15.63 9.88 16.67
N GLU A 333 -15.05 10.74 17.51
CA GLU A 333 -15.43 10.89 18.92
C GLU A 333 -16.91 11.35 19.08
N GLU A 334 -17.37 12.30 18.26
CA GLU A 334 -18.76 12.77 18.26
C GLU A 334 -19.77 11.64 17.97
N PHE A 335 -19.41 10.69 17.11
CA PHE A 335 -20.26 9.59 16.69
C PHE A 335 -19.98 8.27 17.39
N ASP A 336 -19.13 8.26 18.43
CA ASP A 336 -18.70 7.04 19.15
C ASP A 336 -18.12 5.97 18.20
N VAL A 337 -17.40 6.42 17.16
CA VAL A 337 -16.70 5.54 16.20
C VAL A 337 -15.23 5.42 16.61
N PRO A 338 -14.69 4.19 16.70
CA PRO A 338 -13.28 3.99 17.07
C PRO A 338 -12.32 4.69 16.11
N TYR A 339 -11.30 5.36 16.64
CA TYR A 339 -10.17 5.89 15.90
C TYR A 339 -8.90 5.25 16.43
N LEU A 340 -8.27 4.39 15.63
CA LEU A 340 -7.10 3.61 16.02
C LEU A 340 -5.83 4.37 15.68
N ASP A 341 -4.98 4.59 16.68
CA ASP A 341 -3.72 5.32 16.55
C ASP A 341 -2.62 4.68 17.39
N ASN A 342 -1.50 4.33 16.75
CA ASN A 342 -0.28 3.88 17.42
C ASN A 342 0.65 5.10 17.54
N PRO A 343 0.95 5.59 18.77
CA PRO A 343 1.68 6.85 18.94
C PRO A 343 3.07 6.88 18.30
N THR A 344 3.73 5.70 18.18
CA THR A 344 5.09 5.62 17.64
C THR A 344 5.21 4.57 16.54
N PHE A 345 6.18 4.76 15.64
CA PHE A 345 6.49 3.77 14.61
C PHE A 345 6.85 2.40 15.20
N TRP A 346 7.72 2.38 16.22
CA TRP A 346 8.13 1.12 16.84
C TRP A 346 7.03 0.47 17.68
N GLY A 347 6.12 1.26 18.25
CA GLY A 347 4.90 0.77 18.87
C GLY A 347 4.00 0.03 17.85
N ALA A 348 3.81 0.61 16.66
CA ALA A 348 3.08 -0.04 15.57
C ALA A 348 3.76 -1.32 15.10
N VAL A 349 5.11 -1.33 14.98
CA VAL A 349 5.87 -2.56 14.66
C VAL A 349 5.66 -3.63 15.73
N GLY A 350 5.71 -3.27 17.00
CA GLY A 350 5.42 -4.19 18.12
C GLY A 350 4.00 -4.75 18.06
N SER A 351 3.02 -3.88 17.79
CA SER A 351 1.61 -4.25 17.60
C SER A 351 1.42 -5.23 16.43
N HIS A 352 2.10 -4.97 15.28
CA HIS A 352 2.09 -5.88 14.13
C HIS A 352 2.71 -7.25 14.45
N ILE A 353 3.85 -7.28 15.10
CA ILE A 353 4.49 -8.54 15.54
C ILE A 353 3.56 -9.31 16.49
N ALA A 354 2.90 -8.63 17.41
CA ALA A 354 1.97 -9.24 18.35
C ALA A 354 0.76 -9.89 17.62
N ILE A 355 0.17 -9.20 16.64
CA ILE A 355 -0.97 -9.76 15.88
C ILE A 355 -0.54 -10.93 14.98
N LEU A 356 0.67 -10.87 14.36
CA LEU A 356 1.21 -12.00 13.61
C LEU A 356 1.44 -13.22 14.49
N LYS A 357 1.94 -13.02 15.72
CA LYS A 357 2.12 -14.08 16.70
C LYS A 357 0.76 -14.66 17.13
N TYR A 358 -0.23 -13.81 17.34
CA TYR A 358 -1.59 -14.20 17.67
C TYR A 358 -2.21 -15.05 16.57
N PHE A 359 -2.18 -14.61 15.30
CA PHE A 359 -2.67 -15.40 14.17
C PHE A 359 -1.85 -16.67 13.89
N GLY A 360 -0.66 -16.77 14.46
CA GLY A 360 0.19 -17.96 14.41
C GLY A 360 -0.23 -19.07 15.35
N THR A 361 -1.27 -18.91 16.18
CA THR A 361 -1.77 -19.91 17.11
C THR A 361 -3.07 -20.56 16.60
N GLU A 362 -3.42 -21.74 17.12
CA GLU A 362 -4.49 -22.59 16.57
C GLU A 362 -5.90 -22.09 16.90
N GLU A 363 -6.07 -21.48 18.06
CA GLU A 363 -7.40 -21.18 18.63
C GLU A 363 -7.62 -19.69 18.81
N HIS A 364 -8.54 -19.11 18.03
CA HIS A 364 -9.09 -17.80 18.36
C HIS A 364 -10.57 -17.75 17.99
N PRO A 365 -11.48 -17.61 18.97
CA PRO A 365 -12.84 -17.19 18.68
C PRO A 365 -12.78 -15.76 18.13
N VAL A 366 -13.33 -15.55 16.95
CA VAL A 366 -13.43 -14.24 16.25
C VAL A 366 -14.04 -13.14 17.15
N ALA A 367 -14.81 -13.55 18.15
CA ALA A 367 -15.47 -12.66 19.12
C ALA A 367 -14.53 -11.94 20.11
N GLU A 368 -13.26 -12.34 20.25
CA GLU A 368 -12.33 -11.73 21.22
C GLU A 368 -11.42 -10.65 20.66
N LEU A 369 -11.25 -10.55 19.33
CA LEU A 369 -10.34 -9.59 18.71
C LEU A 369 -10.70 -8.12 19.00
N GLY A 370 -11.98 -7.80 19.15
CA GLY A 370 -12.43 -6.44 19.51
C GLY A 370 -12.44 -6.15 21.03
N LYS A 371 -12.22 -7.17 21.87
CA LYS A 371 -12.29 -7.03 23.35
C LYS A 371 -10.95 -7.07 24.05
N THR A 372 -9.89 -7.51 23.41
CA THR A 372 -8.56 -7.57 24.00
C THR A 372 -7.94 -6.18 24.05
N LYS A 373 -8.23 -5.43 25.11
CA LYS A 373 -7.33 -4.36 25.58
C LYS A 373 -6.05 -5.05 26.02
N PHE A 374 -5.06 -5.12 25.15
CA PHE A 374 -3.73 -5.53 25.55
C PHE A 374 -3.18 -4.44 26.46
N ALA A 375 -2.85 -4.81 27.71
CA ALA A 375 -2.21 -3.92 28.65
C ALA A 375 -0.94 -3.34 28.03
N ALA A 376 -0.75 -2.04 28.26
CA ALA A 376 0.40 -1.25 27.85
C ALA A 376 1.73 -1.82 28.34
#